data_be1ee8888572ed2306044efd6b7a3f26
#
_entry.id   be1ee8888572ed2306044efd6b7a3f26
#
_cell.length_a   1.000
_cell.length_b   1.000
_cell.length_c   1.000
_cell.angle_alpha   90.00
_cell.angle_beta   90.00
_cell.angle_gamma   90.00
#
_symmetry.space_group_name_H-M   'P 1'
#
loop_
_entity.id
_entity.type
_entity.pdbx_description
1 polymer ?
#
loop_
_entity_poly.entity_id
_entity_poly.type
_entity_poly.pdbx_seq_one_letter_code
_entity_poly.pdbx_strand_id
1 'polypeptide(L)'
;MRGLVNHEKRNLLAITLVYTIVIYFILQNVIVNDISGTADQINNFYGGIYNNYGNLFLGTLDQYYKMFIIVLMIPISFVAVIQYRESSTSKCGEFLMQLPIKRGQIFLTRTITGMMTYTIPWLFLSFGMIMMRTKAQSWYEMNLSVCKNGAVLLGNDNMIHLCAYLLFIWVSLTLIYAIAIFFQNICKRPWIAGAIGIGAMLFPNFMDYMMPKVLSFSDTIYHGWWMAVFFENGPITEQFIWDKGVNQLVTMASFDHFVQILLIQIVLITVFFGVAFYVFQKSDMAKRNNFMYFPWMEHLFVWVFPFCVSLFVVVTGFKIQSYTGGILAAVIATIIYYIVEKRKKRRAV
;
A
#
# COMPACT_ATOMS: atom_id res chain seq x y z
N MET A 1 17.54 -26.76 -2.72
CA MET A 1 16.30 -25.99 -2.61
C MET A 1 15.64 -26.06 -1.25
N ARG A 2 15.36 -27.25 -0.67
CA ARG A 2 14.76 -27.39 0.68
C ARG A 2 15.52 -26.63 1.78
N GLY A 3 16.86 -26.63 1.77
CA GLY A 3 17.67 -25.88 2.74
C GLY A 3 17.45 -24.37 2.69
N LEU A 4 17.38 -23.78 1.49
CA LEU A 4 17.11 -22.35 1.30
C LEU A 4 15.70 -22.00 1.79
N VAL A 5 14.70 -22.80 1.44
CA VAL A 5 13.31 -22.59 1.91
C VAL A 5 13.23 -22.65 3.43
N ASN A 6 13.90 -23.60 4.06
CA ASN A 6 13.90 -23.74 5.52
C ASN A 6 14.62 -22.58 6.21
N HIS A 7 15.72 -22.09 5.63
CA HIS A 7 16.44 -20.91 6.12
C HIS A 7 15.54 -19.64 6.05
N GLU A 8 14.94 -19.38 4.90
CA GLU A 8 14.03 -18.23 4.73
C GLU A 8 12.82 -18.33 5.66
N LYS A 9 12.17 -19.51 5.75
CA LYS A 9 11.05 -19.72 6.66
C LYS A 9 11.42 -19.43 8.11
N ARG A 10 12.58 -19.88 8.58
CA ARG A 10 13.03 -19.66 9.96
C ARG A 10 13.23 -18.19 10.25
N ASN A 11 13.82 -17.45 9.33
CA ASN A 11 14.05 -16.00 9.46
C ASN A 11 12.75 -15.19 9.45
N LEU A 12 11.75 -15.63 8.69
CA LEU A 12 10.51 -14.88 8.50
C LEU A 12 9.38 -15.33 9.46
N LEU A 13 9.51 -16.50 10.12
CA LEU A 13 8.45 -17.04 10.99
C LEU A 13 8.07 -16.05 12.11
N ALA A 14 9.06 -15.48 12.78
CA ALA A 14 8.81 -14.51 13.86
C ALA A 14 8.03 -13.29 13.36
N ILE A 15 8.38 -12.78 12.18
CA ILE A 15 7.69 -11.63 11.57
C ILE A 15 6.26 -12.02 11.21
N THR A 16 6.05 -13.19 10.60
CA THR A 16 4.71 -13.70 10.26
C THR A 16 3.83 -13.84 11.50
N LEU A 17 4.38 -14.35 12.61
CA LEU A 17 3.66 -14.45 13.88
C LEU A 17 3.28 -13.09 14.44
N VAL A 18 4.21 -12.12 14.46
CA VAL A 18 3.93 -10.75 14.90
C VAL A 18 2.84 -10.12 14.05
N TYR A 19 2.91 -10.27 12.73
CA TYR A 19 1.86 -9.80 11.82
C TYR A 19 0.50 -10.42 12.11
N THR A 20 0.44 -11.73 12.32
CA THR A 20 -0.81 -12.43 12.62
C THR A 20 -1.42 -11.91 13.91
N ILE A 21 -0.60 -11.67 14.95
CA ILE A 21 -1.05 -11.11 16.22
C ILE A 21 -1.58 -9.67 16.04
N VAL A 22 -0.86 -8.82 15.30
CA VAL A 22 -1.28 -7.43 15.05
C VAL A 22 -2.60 -7.40 14.27
N ILE A 23 -2.75 -8.21 13.24
CA ILE A 23 -3.99 -8.30 12.45
C ILE A 23 -5.13 -8.86 13.29
N TYR A 24 -4.89 -9.86 14.14
CA TYR A 24 -5.89 -10.37 15.06
C TYR A 24 -6.36 -9.27 16.02
N PHE A 25 -5.43 -8.50 16.57
CA PHE A 25 -5.75 -7.38 17.47
C PHE A 25 -6.57 -6.30 16.77
N ILE A 26 -6.22 -5.94 15.53
CA ILE A 26 -6.99 -4.98 14.72
C ILE A 26 -8.38 -5.53 14.42
N LEU A 27 -8.49 -6.79 14.00
CA LEU A 27 -9.76 -7.42 13.73
C LEU A 27 -10.67 -7.40 14.96
N GLN A 28 -10.15 -7.85 16.11
CA GLN A 28 -10.94 -8.01 17.32
C GLN A 28 -11.32 -6.67 17.98
N ASN A 29 -10.36 -5.76 18.14
CA ASN A 29 -10.58 -4.55 18.94
C ASN A 29 -11.05 -3.34 18.12
N VAL A 30 -10.76 -3.31 16.82
CA VAL A 30 -11.12 -2.17 15.98
C VAL A 30 -12.35 -2.54 15.14
N ILE A 31 -12.21 -3.53 14.26
CA ILE A 31 -13.24 -3.81 13.27
C ILE A 31 -14.50 -4.43 13.94
N VAL A 32 -14.34 -5.42 14.83
CA VAL A 32 -15.47 -6.09 15.48
C VAL A 32 -16.23 -5.11 16.37
N ASN A 33 -15.52 -4.32 17.16
CA ASN A 33 -16.16 -3.35 18.05
C ASN A 33 -16.88 -2.24 17.27
N ASP A 34 -16.31 -1.79 16.16
CA ASP A 34 -16.91 -0.74 15.33
C ASP A 34 -18.16 -1.26 14.61
N ILE A 35 -18.10 -2.47 14.02
CA ILE A 35 -19.25 -3.11 13.39
C ILE A 35 -20.38 -3.35 14.41
N SER A 36 -20.05 -3.87 15.60
CA SER A 36 -21.07 -4.13 16.63
C SER A 36 -21.66 -2.83 17.18
N GLY A 37 -20.84 -1.82 17.43
CA GLY A 37 -21.30 -0.50 17.88
C GLY A 37 -22.22 0.18 16.87
N THR A 38 -21.90 0.10 15.57
CA THR A 38 -22.75 0.63 14.50
C THR A 38 -24.05 -0.16 14.40
N ALA A 39 -24.02 -1.50 14.49
CA ALA A 39 -25.21 -2.33 14.49
C ALA A 39 -26.12 -2.05 15.68
N ASP A 40 -25.57 -1.83 16.88
CA ASP A 40 -26.32 -1.45 18.08
C ASP A 40 -26.95 -0.06 17.93
N GLN A 41 -26.24 0.90 17.36
CA GLN A 41 -26.81 2.23 17.05
C GLN A 41 -27.99 2.11 16.08
N ILE A 42 -27.88 1.30 15.04
CA ILE A 42 -28.95 1.05 14.09
C ILE A 42 -30.17 0.43 14.79
N ASN A 43 -29.98 -0.59 15.62
CA ASN A 43 -31.06 -1.27 16.36
C ASN A 43 -31.80 -0.34 17.35
N ASN A 44 -31.07 0.62 17.97
CA ASN A 44 -31.61 1.56 18.94
C ASN A 44 -32.35 2.75 18.32
N PHE A 45 -32.13 3.03 17.04
CA PHE A 45 -32.80 4.11 16.32
C PHE A 45 -34.11 3.62 15.67
N TYR A 46 -35.15 3.46 16.46
CA TYR A 46 -36.49 3.20 15.97
C TYR A 46 -36.96 4.32 15.03
N GLY A 47 -37.01 4.07 13.73
CA GLY A 47 -37.54 4.96 12.70
C GLY A 47 -36.54 6.04 12.21
N GLY A 48 -35.37 6.10 12.75
CA GLY A 48 -34.27 6.91 12.20
C GLY A 48 -33.61 6.17 11.05
N ILE A 49 -33.67 6.78 9.87
CA ILE A 49 -33.06 6.23 8.68
C ILE A 49 -31.55 6.43 8.82
N TYR A 50 -30.89 5.34 9.10
CA TYR A 50 -29.43 5.35 9.08
C TYR A 50 -28.97 5.28 7.63
N ASN A 51 -28.31 6.32 7.16
CA ASN A 51 -27.87 6.45 5.77
C ASN A 51 -26.82 5.43 5.34
N ASN A 52 -26.29 4.62 6.26
CA ASN A 52 -25.14 3.72 6.03
C ASN A 52 -25.46 2.22 6.17
N TYR A 53 -26.72 1.80 6.16
CA TYR A 53 -27.08 0.38 6.31
C TYR A 53 -26.43 -0.55 5.28
N GLY A 54 -26.28 -0.07 4.05
CA GLY A 54 -25.72 -0.88 2.97
C GLY A 54 -24.22 -1.09 3.02
N ASN A 55 -23.53 -0.36 3.90
CA ASN A 55 -22.05 -0.30 3.88
C ASN A 55 -21.42 -0.67 5.22
N LEU A 56 -22.10 -1.44 6.09
CA LEU A 56 -21.61 -1.74 7.43
C LEU A 56 -20.23 -2.40 7.40
N PHE A 57 -20.06 -3.48 6.62
CA PHE A 57 -18.78 -4.18 6.51
C PHE A 57 -17.80 -3.46 5.56
N LEU A 58 -18.30 -3.06 4.40
CA LEU A 58 -17.46 -2.40 3.39
C LEU A 58 -17.04 -1.00 3.83
N GLY A 59 -17.97 -0.24 4.44
CA GLY A 59 -17.66 1.11 4.97
C GLY A 59 -16.62 1.05 6.08
N THR A 60 -16.74 0.09 7.01
CA THR A 60 -15.72 -0.10 8.05
C THR A 60 -14.37 -0.50 7.47
N LEU A 61 -14.32 -1.42 6.50
CA LEU A 61 -13.05 -1.77 5.85
C LEU A 61 -12.43 -0.58 5.12
N ASP A 62 -13.24 0.22 4.45
CA ASP A 62 -12.77 1.39 3.70
C ASP A 62 -12.25 2.48 4.64
N GLN A 63 -12.95 2.74 5.74
CA GLN A 63 -12.52 3.68 6.77
C GLN A 63 -11.15 3.32 7.35
N TYR A 64 -10.90 2.04 7.60
CA TYR A 64 -9.63 1.58 8.16
C TYR A 64 -8.56 1.23 7.12
N TYR A 65 -8.92 1.19 5.83
CA TYR A 65 -8.01 0.77 4.75
C TYR A 65 -6.70 1.54 4.74
N LYS A 66 -6.74 2.86 4.73
CA LYS A 66 -5.55 3.71 4.70
C LYS A 66 -4.64 3.48 5.89
N MET A 67 -5.21 3.42 7.09
CA MET A 67 -4.45 3.13 8.32
C MET A 67 -3.83 1.74 8.26
N PHE A 68 -4.60 0.74 7.84
CA PHE A 68 -4.17 -0.64 7.73
C PHE A 68 -2.99 -0.79 6.75
N ILE A 69 -3.08 -0.20 5.56
CA ILE A 69 -2.03 -0.24 4.55
C ILE A 69 -0.75 0.47 5.04
N ILE A 70 -0.86 1.65 5.65
CA ILE A 70 0.30 2.39 6.16
C ILE A 70 1.01 1.59 7.27
N VAL A 71 0.25 1.02 8.21
CA VAL A 71 0.81 0.20 9.29
C VAL A 71 1.53 -1.03 8.74
N LEU A 72 1.00 -1.67 7.69
CA LEU A 72 1.60 -2.86 7.10
C LEU A 72 2.74 -2.58 6.11
N MET A 73 2.79 -1.39 5.53
CA MET A 73 3.82 -0.99 4.56
C MET A 73 5.24 -1.11 5.13
N ILE A 74 5.45 -0.64 6.35
CA ILE A 74 6.77 -0.64 7.01
C ILE A 74 7.28 -2.07 7.22
N PRO A 75 6.54 -2.97 7.88
CA PRO A 75 7.00 -4.32 8.11
C PRO A 75 7.15 -5.14 6.80
N ILE A 76 6.29 -4.97 5.78
CA ILE A 76 6.45 -5.63 4.47
C ILE A 76 7.75 -5.19 3.81
N SER A 77 8.05 -3.90 3.83
CA SER A 77 9.33 -3.38 3.34
C SER A 77 10.51 -3.94 4.13
N PHE A 78 10.36 -4.13 5.44
CA PHE A 78 11.37 -4.73 6.30
C PHE A 78 11.61 -6.21 5.98
N VAL A 79 10.58 -6.98 5.65
CA VAL A 79 10.72 -8.36 5.14
C VAL A 79 11.63 -8.39 3.92
N ALA A 80 11.40 -7.51 2.94
CA ALA A 80 12.24 -7.42 1.76
C ALA A 80 13.70 -7.05 2.11
N VAL A 81 13.92 -6.13 3.07
CA VAL A 81 15.26 -5.77 3.56
C VAL A 81 15.97 -6.98 4.14
N ILE A 82 15.33 -7.74 5.02
CA ILE A 82 15.92 -8.94 5.66
C ILE A 82 16.30 -9.97 4.60
N GLN A 83 15.42 -10.27 3.67
CA GLN A 83 15.63 -11.28 2.63
C GLN A 83 16.79 -10.93 1.69
N TYR A 84 16.95 -9.66 1.34
CA TYR A 84 17.95 -9.25 0.36
C TYR A 84 19.25 -8.72 0.99
N ARG A 85 19.27 -8.49 2.31
CA ARG A 85 20.49 -8.05 3.04
C ARG A 85 21.66 -8.99 2.82
N GLU A 86 21.44 -10.28 2.86
CA GLU A 86 22.48 -11.28 2.70
C GLU A 86 23.11 -11.26 1.31
N SER A 87 22.30 -11.04 0.24
CA SER A 87 22.81 -10.97 -1.12
C SER A 87 23.59 -9.70 -1.41
N SER A 88 23.43 -8.66 -0.60
CA SER A 88 24.14 -7.38 -0.75
C SER A 88 25.47 -7.32 0.05
N THR A 89 25.69 -8.23 1.01
CA THR A 89 26.96 -8.34 1.74
C THR A 89 27.94 -9.17 0.94
N SER A 90 29.21 -8.71 0.83
CA SER A 90 30.22 -9.34 -0.04
C SER A 90 30.42 -10.82 0.24
N LYS A 91 30.58 -11.21 1.51
CA LYS A 91 30.85 -12.61 1.88
C LYS A 91 29.65 -13.56 1.69
N CYS A 92 28.47 -13.14 2.14
CA CYS A 92 27.26 -13.98 2.01
C CYS A 92 26.73 -13.97 0.56
N GLY A 93 26.84 -12.85 -0.13
CA GLY A 93 26.41 -12.73 -1.53
C GLY A 93 27.25 -13.60 -2.46
N GLU A 94 28.57 -13.63 -2.29
CA GLU A 94 29.47 -14.52 -3.04
C GLU A 94 29.17 -15.98 -2.78
N PHE A 95 28.96 -16.38 -1.52
CA PHE A 95 28.57 -17.73 -1.16
C PHE A 95 27.23 -18.16 -1.82
N LEU A 96 26.21 -17.30 -1.75
CA LEU A 96 24.91 -17.57 -2.37
C LEU A 96 25.02 -17.75 -3.90
N MET A 97 25.93 -17.00 -4.55
CA MET A 97 26.12 -17.09 -6.00
C MET A 97 26.96 -18.29 -6.43
N GLN A 98 27.69 -18.92 -5.49
CA GLN A 98 28.46 -20.16 -5.73
C GLN A 98 27.62 -21.43 -5.51
N LEU A 99 26.42 -21.30 -4.92
CA LEU A 99 25.54 -22.45 -4.77
C LEU A 99 25.13 -23.02 -6.15
N PRO A 100 25.04 -24.36 -6.30
CA PRO A 100 24.61 -25.01 -7.55
C PRO A 100 23.10 -24.84 -7.80
N ILE A 101 22.58 -23.63 -7.62
CA ILE A 101 21.17 -23.26 -7.77
C ILE A 101 21.09 -22.10 -8.74
N LYS A 102 20.15 -22.16 -9.69
CA LYS A 102 19.94 -21.07 -10.64
C LYS A 102 19.48 -19.80 -9.89
N ARG A 103 20.06 -18.64 -10.24
CA ARG A 103 19.69 -17.34 -9.63
C ARG A 103 18.18 -17.07 -9.64
N GLY A 104 17.50 -17.41 -10.74
CA GLY A 104 16.04 -17.28 -10.83
C GLY A 104 15.29 -18.11 -9.79
N GLN A 105 15.79 -19.28 -9.42
CA GLN A 105 15.17 -20.13 -8.38
C GLN A 105 15.37 -19.51 -6.99
N ILE A 106 16.53 -18.89 -6.73
CA ILE A 106 16.78 -18.17 -5.47
C ILE A 106 15.81 -16.99 -5.35
N PHE A 107 15.66 -16.19 -6.41
CA PHE A 107 14.73 -15.07 -6.44
C PHE A 107 13.29 -15.51 -6.18
N LEU A 108 12.81 -16.52 -6.94
CA LEU A 108 11.45 -17.04 -6.78
C LEU A 108 11.19 -17.60 -5.38
N THR A 109 12.14 -18.35 -4.82
CA THR A 109 12.01 -18.88 -3.46
C THR A 109 11.86 -17.75 -2.44
N ARG A 110 12.69 -16.72 -2.53
CA ARG A 110 12.61 -15.55 -1.66
C ARG A 110 11.30 -14.79 -1.83
N THR A 111 10.91 -14.55 -3.06
CA THR A 111 9.66 -13.85 -3.36
C THR A 111 8.46 -14.61 -2.79
N ILE A 112 8.33 -15.91 -3.03
CA ILE A 112 7.23 -16.72 -2.52
C ILE A 112 7.23 -16.77 -0.99
N THR A 113 8.37 -17.01 -0.35
CA THR A 113 8.46 -17.03 1.11
C THR A 113 8.14 -15.69 1.74
N GLY A 114 8.56 -14.58 1.12
CA GLY A 114 8.21 -13.24 1.56
C GLY A 114 6.73 -12.92 1.38
N MET A 115 6.11 -13.34 0.27
CA MET A 115 4.66 -13.20 0.08
C MET A 115 3.87 -13.93 1.16
N MET A 116 4.32 -15.10 1.60
CA MET A 116 3.65 -15.87 2.65
C MET A 116 3.56 -15.10 3.99
N THR A 117 4.50 -14.20 4.28
CA THR A 117 4.51 -13.45 5.55
C THR A 117 3.30 -12.54 5.75
N TYR A 118 2.74 -11.97 4.70
CA TYR A 118 1.54 -11.15 4.76
C TYR A 118 0.29 -11.88 4.23
N THR A 119 0.44 -12.92 3.40
CA THR A 119 -0.69 -13.69 2.89
C THR A 119 -1.34 -14.51 4.01
N ILE A 120 -0.57 -15.12 4.91
CA ILE A 120 -1.12 -15.89 6.03
C ILE A 120 -1.96 -14.99 6.96
N PRO A 121 -1.47 -13.85 7.46
CA PRO A 121 -2.27 -12.90 8.22
C PRO A 121 -3.50 -12.38 7.47
N TRP A 122 -3.35 -12.10 6.18
CA TRP A 122 -4.48 -11.67 5.34
C TRP A 122 -5.57 -12.76 5.23
N LEU A 123 -5.19 -14.03 5.07
CA LEU A 123 -6.16 -15.13 5.09
C LEU A 123 -6.91 -15.20 6.42
N PHE A 124 -6.22 -14.95 7.52
CA PHE A 124 -6.82 -14.90 8.84
C PHE A 124 -7.84 -13.75 8.96
N LEU A 125 -7.47 -12.54 8.51
CA LEU A 125 -8.38 -11.40 8.43
C LEU A 125 -9.60 -11.73 7.56
N SER A 126 -9.38 -12.24 6.36
CA SER A 126 -10.43 -12.57 5.40
C SER A 126 -11.40 -13.61 5.94
N PHE A 127 -10.89 -14.66 6.55
CA PHE A 127 -11.70 -15.68 7.20
C PHE A 127 -12.55 -15.08 8.33
N GLY A 128 -11.95 -14.24 9.19
CA GLY A 128 -12.66 -13.56 10.27
C GLY A 128 -13.81 -12.67 9.75
N MET A 129 -13.54 -11.86 8.71
CA MET A 129 -14.55 -10.98 8.10
C MET A 129 -15.68 -11.77 7.44
N ILE A 130 -15.39 -12.83 6.71
CA ILE A 130 -16.39 -13.70 6.08
C ILE A 130 -17.26 -14.37 7.14
N MET A 131 -16.66 -14.90 8.20
CA MET A 131 -17.41 -15.53 9.31
C MET A 131 -18.34 -14.53 10.02
N MET A 132 -17.85 -13.31 10.28
CA MET A 132 -18.69 -12.27 10.88
C MET A 132 -19.85 -11.87 9.96
N ARG A 133 -19.58 -11.67 8.67
CA ARG A 133 -20.63 -11.33 7.68
C ARG A 133 -21.67 -12.43 7.56
N THR A 134 -21.25 -13.71 7.59
CA THR A 134 -22.17 -14.85 7.57
C THR A 134 -23.04 -14.89 8.81
N LYS A 135 -22.47 -14.65 10.00
CA LYS A 135 -23.24 -14.57 11.25
C LYS A 135 -24.22 -13.38 11.28
N ALA A 136 -23.89 -12.29 10.62
CA ALA A 136 -24.74 -11.10 10.54
C ALA A 136 -25.89 -11.25 9.51
N GLN A 137 -25.98 -12.35 8.77
CA GLN A 137 -26.99 -12.53 7.73
C GLN A 137 -28.45 -12.39 8.26
N SER A 138 -28.75 -12.97 9.40
CA SER A 138 -30.07 -12.86 10.03
C SER A 138 -30.40 -11.42 10.45
N TRP A 139 -29.40 -10.66 10.88
CA TRP A 139 -29.55 -9.23 11.19
C TRP A 139 -29.88 -8.42 9.94
N TYR A 140 -29.20 -8.69 8.80
CA TYR A 140 -29.52 -8.06 7.52
C TYR A 140 -30.93 -8.38 7.06
N GLU A 141 -31.34 -9.62 7.12
CA GLU A 141 -32.69 -10.06 6.72
C GLU A 141 -33.79 -9.42 7.58
N MET A 142 -33.56 -9.30 8.88
CA MET A 142 -34.51 -8.63 9.80
C MET A 142 -34.62 -7.13 9.46
N ASN A 143 -33.54 -6.46 9.22
CA ASN A 143 -33.52 -5.02 8.89
C ASN A 143 -34.09 -4.75 7.48
N LEU A 144 -33.91 -5.65 6.52
CA LEU A 144 -34.55 -5.59 5.20
C LEU A 144 -36.07 -5.59 5.29
N SER A 145 -36.65 -6.36 6.21
CA SER A 145 -38.12 -6.45 6.39
C SER A 145 -38.70 -5.15 6.96
N VAL A 146 -37.93 -4.39 7.71
CA VAL A 146 -38.35 -3.11 8.34
C VAL A 146 -38.20 -1.93 7.38
N CYS A 147 -37.15 -1.92 6.55
CA CYS A 147 -36.90 -0.86 5.58
C CYS A 147 -37.48 -1.21 4.21
N LYS A 148 -38.65 -0.65 3.85
CA LYS A 148 -39.32 -0.90 2.54
C LYS A 148 -38.39 -0.70 1.32
N ASN A 149 -37.37 0.12 1.43
CA ASN A 149 -36.37 0.38 0.38
C ASN A 149 -34.95 -0.12 0.74
N GLY A 150 -34.77 -0.84 1.84
CA GLY A 150 -33.48 -1.35 2.30
C GLY A 150 -32.83 -2.36 1.36
N ALA A 151 -33.55 -2.93 0.41
CA ALA A 151 -33.02 -3.87 -0.58
C ALA A 151 -31.95 -3.25 -1.46
N VAL A 152 -32.06 -1.96 -1.79
CA VAL A 152 -31.05 -1.23 -2.59
C VAL A 152 -29.80 -0.95 -1.76
N LEU A 153 -29.95 -0.61 -0.50
CA LEU A 153 -28.88 -0.29 0.42
C LEU A 153 -28.05 -1.51 0.80
N LEU A 154 -28.70 -2.66 1.02
CA LEU A 154 -28.05 -3.91 1.39
C LEU A 154 -27.46 -4.67 0.19
N GLY A 155 -27.87 -4.32 -1.03
CA GLY A 155 -27.37 -4.93 -2.26
C GLY A 155 -25.86 -4.76 -2.46
N ASN A 156 -25.28 -3.71 -1.93
CA ASN A 156 -23.84 -3.41 -2.10
C ASN A 156 -22.96 -4.07 -1.03
N ASP A 157 -23.46 -4.31 0.18
CA ASP A 157 -22.72 -5.00 1.25
C ASP A 157 -22.90 -6.52 1.19
N ASN A 158 -22.86 -7.07 -0.02
CA ASN A 158 -23.00 -8.50 -0.26
C ASN A 158 -21.65 -9.24 -0.09
N MET A 159 -21.73 -10.56 0.01
CA MET A 159 -20.55 -11.42 0.20
C MET A 159 -19.53 -11.29 -0.96
N ILE A 160 -19.99 -11.07 -2.19
CA ILE A 160 -19.15 -10.96 -3.38
C ILE A 160 -18.31 -9.68 -3.31
N HIS A 161 -18.94 -8.55 -2.95
CA HIS A 161 -18.24 -7.29 -2.80
C HIS A 161 -17.25 -7.32 -1.63
N LEU A 162 -17.62 -7.97 -0.51
CA LEU A 162 -16.70 -8.18 0.60
C LEU A 162 -15.47 -8.99 0.16
N CYS A 163 -15.66 -10.10 -0.54
CA CYS A 163 -14.55 -10.90 -1.06
C CYS A 163 -13.69 -10.11 -2.08
N ALA A 164 -14.33 -9.31 -2.94
CA ALA A 164 -13.62 -8.44 -3.89
C ALA A 164 -12.77 -7.39 -3.16
N TYR A 165 -13.29 -6.77 -2.10
CA TYR A 165 -12.54 -5.81 -1.29
C TYR A 165 -11.35 -6.46 -0.57
N LEU A 166 -11.55 -7.64 0.01
CA LEU A 166 -10.47 -8.40 0.64
C LEU A 166 -9.38 -8.80 -0.36
N LEU A 167 -9.77 -9.17 -1.59
CA LEU A 167 -8.82 -9.42 -2.67
C LEU A 167 -8.03 -8.16 -3.04
N PHE A 168 -8.69 -7.01 -3.11
CA PHE A 168 -8.03 -5.73 -3.35
C PHE A 168 -6.97 -5.41 -2.27
N ILE A 169 -7.28 -5.63 -0.99
CA ILE A 169 -6.29 -5.48 0.10
C ILE A 169 -5.08 -6.36 -0.17
N TRP A 170 -5.27 -7.63 -0.53
CA TRP A 170 -4.16 -8.55 -0.80
C TRP A 170 -3.31 -8.13 -2.01
N VAL A 171 -3.93 -7.64 -3.08
CA VAL A 171 -3.23 -7.11 -4.25
C VAL A 171 -2.43 -5.86 -3.87
N SER A 172 -2.99 -4.96 -3.06
CA SER A 172 -2.30 -3.77 -2.55
C SER A 172 -1.07 -4.14 -1.70
N LEU A 173 -1.19 -5.12 -0.79
CA LEU A 173 -0.05 -5.63 -0.02
C LEU A 173 1.03 -6.25 -0.92
N THR A 174 0.60 -6.93 -1.98
CA THR A 174 1.53 -7.50 -2.97
C THR A 174 2.24 -6.42 -3.78
N LEU A 175 1.56 -5.32 -4.11
CA LEU A 175 2.18 -4.17 -4.77
C LEU A 175 3.24 -3.52 -3.87
N ILE A 176 2.94 -3.33 -2.59
CA ILE A 176 3.90 -2.83 -1.60
C ILE A 176 5.16 -3.70 -1.58
N TYR A 177 4.98 -5.02 -1.51
CA TYR A 177 6.08 -5.97 -1.50
C TYR A 177 6.87 -5.96 -2.82
N ALA A 178 6.20 -5.86 -3.97
CA ALA A 178 6.84 -5.77 -5.28
C ALA A 178 7.72 -4.53 -5.42
N ILE A 179 7.23 -3.36 -4.96
CA ILE A 179 8.01 -2.12 -4.92
C ILE A 179 9.21 -2.27 -3.98
N ALA A 180 9.01 -2.85 -2.80
CA ALA A 180 10.10 -3.07 -1.85
C ALA A 180 11.20 -3.96 -2.45
N ILE A 181 10.85 -5.10 -3.07
CA ILE A 181 11.81 -5.99 -3.75
C ILE A 181 12.50 -5.28 -4.92
N PHE A 182 11.78 -4.49 -5.70
CA PHE A 182 12.35 -3.73 -6.80
C PHE A 182 13.50 -2.84 -6.30
N PHE A 183 13.28 -2.04 -5.26
CA PHE A 183 14.33 -1.18 -4.73
C PHE A 183 15.45 -1.97 -4.06
N GLN A 184 15.17 -3.11 -3.42
CA GLN A 184 16.21 -3.99 -2.86
C GLN A 184 17.16 -4.53 -3.94
N ASN A 185 16.67 -4.78 -5.14
CA ASN A 185 17.49 -5.28 -6.24
C ASN A 185 18.22 -4.16 -6.99
N ILE A 186 17.68 -2.96 -7.01
CA ILE A 186 18.28 -1.81 -7.70
C ILE A 186 19.33 -1.12 -6.84
N CYS A 187 19.11 -0.95 -5.55
CA CYS A 187 20.02 -0.25 -4.64
C CYS A 187 21.05 -1.21 -4.04
N LYS A 188 22.27 -0.72 -3.84
CA LYS A 188 23.37 -1.49 -3.23
C LYS A 188 23.18 -1.71 -1.73
N ARG A 189 22.60 -0.72 -1.03
CA ARG A 189 22.46 -0.74 0.44
C ARG A 189 21.05 -1.10 0.84
N PRO A 190 20.79 -2.25 1.50
CA PRO A 190 19.45 -2.76 1.77
C PRO A 190 18.58 -1.82 2.61
N TRP A 191 19.15 -1.20 3.64
CA TRP A 191 18.42 -0.27 4.51
C TRP A 191 17.99 1.00 3.79
N ILE A 192 18.88 1.53 2.94
CA ILE A 192 18.57 2.70 2.12
C ILE A 192 17.53 2.32 1.06
N ALA A 193 17.66 1.14 0.47
CA ALA A 193 16.66 0.62 -0.48
C ALA A 193 15.27 0.52 0.15
N GLY A 194 15.18 0.04 1.40
CA GLY A 194 13.92 0.00 2.14
C GLY A 194 13.33 1.40 2.36
N ALA A 195 14.16 2.36 2.79
CA ALA A 195 13.71 3.73 2.99
C ALA A 195 13.26 4.41 1.68
N ILE A 196 13.99 4.21 0.58
CA ILE A 196 13.62 4.71 -0.75
C ILE A 196 12.31 4.05 -1.23
N GLY A 197 12.16 2.75 -1.01
CA GLY A 197 10.94 2.01 -1.35
C GLY A 197 9.71 2.58 -0.66
N ILE A 198 9.78 2.81 0.67
CA ILE A 198 8.70 3.45 1.44
C ILE A 198 8.44 4.87 0.92
N GLY A 199 9.49 5.66 0.69
CA GLY A 199 9.36 7.00 0.13
C GLY A 199 8.69 7.01 -1.24
N ALA A 200 9.02 6.05 -2.12
CA ALA A 200 8.41 5.91 -3.43
C ALA A 200 6.92 5.53 -3.35
N MET A 201 6.53 4.70 -2.38
CA MET A 201 5.13 4.34 -2.15
C MET A 201 4.30 5.53 -1.63
N LEU A 202 4.90 6.37 -0.80
CA LEU A 202 4.24 7.55 -0.23
C LEU A 202 4.32 8.78 -1.16
N PHE A 203 5.16 8.74 -2.20
CA PHE A 203 5.38 9.88 -3.08
C PHE A 203 4.11 10.36 -3.80
N PRO A 204 3.25 9.49 -4.38
CA PRO A 204 2.00 9.93 -5.01
C PRO A 204 1.09 10.66 -4.03
N ASN A 205 0.90 10.13 -2.81
CA ASN A 205 0.08 10.75 -1.76
C ASN A 205 0.66 12.10 -1.30
N PHE A 206 2.00 12.16 -1.19
CA PHE A 206 2.68 13.41 -0.90
C PHE A 206 2.43 14.46 -1.98
N MET A 207 2.53 14.07 -3.26
CA MET A 207 2.30 14.98 -4.37
C MET A 207 0.83 15.41 -4.45
N ASP A 208 -0.12 14.52 -4.21
CA ASP A 208 -1.54 14.85 -4.16
C ASP A 208 -1.85 15.90 -3.07
N TYR A 209 -1.24 15.77 -1.89
CA TYR A 209 -1.39 16.74 -0.80
C TYR A 209 -0.71 18.09 -1.08
N MET A 210 0.44 18.10 -1.79
CA MET A 210 1.24 19.31 -1.99
C MET A 210 0.85 20.09 -3.24
N MET A 211 0.50 19.40 -4.34
CA MET A 211 0.24 20.05 -5.63
C MET A 211 -0.95 21.03 -5.62
N PRO A 212 -2.10 20.74 -4.99
CA PRO A 212 -3.18 21.70 -4.90
C PRO A 212 -2.76 23.02 -4.23
N LYS A 213 -1.91 22.92 -3.17
CA LYS A 213 -1.42 24.07 -2.43
C LYS A 213 -0.45 24.95 -3.24
N VAL A 214 0.31 24.33 -4.15
CA VAL A 214 1.27 25.02 -5.02
C VAL A 214 0.57 25.59 -6.25
N LEU A 215 -0.33 24.83 -6.85
CA LEU A 215 -0.96 25.19 -8.11
C LEU A 215 -2.25 26.01 -7.94
N SER A 216 -2.70 26.21 -6.68
CA SER A 216 -3.92 26.93 -6.34
C SER A 216 -5.17 26.39 -7.07
N PHE A 217 -5.16 25.08 -7.39
CA PHE A 217 -6.34 24.43 -7.94
C PHE A 217 -7.32 24.08 -6.81
N SER A 218 -8.62 24.08 -7.15
CA SER A 218 -9.63 23.58 -6.22
C SER A 218 -9.39 22.08 -5.95
N ASP A 219 -9.56 21.65 -4.71
CA ASP A 219 -9.32 20.26 -4.25
C ASP A 219 -10.03 19.19 -5.08
N THR A 220 -11.05 19.56 -5.85
CA THR A 220 -11.88 18.65 -6.65
C THR A 220 -11.19 17.98 -7.84
N ILE A 221 -10.03 18.48 -8.28
CA ILE A 221 -9.34 17.96 -9.48
C ILE A 221 -8.41 16.80 -9.16
N TYR A 222 -7.89 16.73 -7.93
CA TYR A 222 -6.86 15.76 -7.54
C TYR A 222 -7.39 14.50 -6.86
N HIS A 223 -8.59 14.52 -6.29
CA HIS A 223 -9.20 13.33 -5.67
C HIS A 223 -9.85 12.40 -6.72
N GLY A 224 -9.03 11.84 -7.61
CA GLY A 224 -9.51 10.89 -8.59
C GLY A 224 -9.44 9.43 -8.08
N TRP A 225 -10.23 8.55 -8.69
CA TRP A 225 -10.22 7.10 -8.43
C TRP A 225 -8.82 6.46 -8.55
N TRP A 226 -7.92 7.05 -9.34
CA TRP A 226 -6.53 6.58 -9.54
C TRP A 226 -5.69 6.64 -8.26
N MET A 227 -6.08 7.45 -7.28
CA MET A 227 -5.39 7.52 -5.98
C MET A 227 -5.52 6.21 -5.18
N ALA A 228 -6.59 5.44 -5.40
CA ALA A 228 -6.74 4.12 -4.83
C ALA A 228 -5.65 3.13 -5.28
N VAL A 229 -5.05 3.33 -6.46
CA VAL A 229 -3.89 2.57 -6.94
C VAL A 229 -2.70 2.74 -6.01
N PHE A 230 -2.54 3.94 -5.42
CA PHE A 230 -1.40 4.34 -4.59
C PHE A 230 -1.75 4.42 -3.09
N PHE A 231 -2.70 3.63 -2.65
CA PHE A 231 -3.02 3.40 -1.23
C PHE A 231 -3.61 4.59 -0.48
N GLU A 232 -4.08 5.63 -1.15
CA GLU A 232 -4.66 6.78 -0.47
C GLU A 232 -6.10 6.52 0.00
N ASN A 233 -6.90 5.92 -0.88
CA ASN A 233 -8.29 5.58 -0.60
C ASN A 233 -8.53 4.12 -0.93
N GLY A 234 -9.60 3.54 -0.37
CA GLY A 234 -10.10 2.24 -0.82
C GLY A 234 -10.68 2.33 -2.24
N PRO A 235 -11.06 1.20 -2.81
CA PRO A 235 -11.59 1.13 -4.18
C PRO A 235 -13.06 1.52 -4.26
N ILE A 236 -13.64 1.96 -3.16
CA ILE A 236 -15.05 2.32 -3.04
C ILE A 236 -15.17 3.84 -3.15
N THR A 237 -16.10 4.28 -4.00
CA THR A 237 -16.54 5.67 -4.05
C THR A 237 -17.92 5.79 -3.44
N GLU A 238 -18.12 6.74 -2.55
CA GLU A 238 -19.42 7.02 -1.99
C GLU A 238 -20.25 7.83 -3.00
N GLN A 239 -21.41 7.29 -3.36
CA GLN A 239 -22.40 8.00 -4.19
C GLN A 239 -23.60 8.36 -3.33
N PHE A 240 -24.00 9.62 -3.41
CA PHE A 240 -25.20 10.12 -2.76
C PHE A 240 -26.38 9.94 -3.70
N ILE A 241 -27.32 9.08 -3.31
CA ILE A 241 -28.55 8.84 -4.08
C ILE A 241 -29.74 9.32 -3.27
N TRP A 242 -30.62 10.11 -3.92
CA TRP A 242 -31.88 10.51 -3.31
C TRP A 242 -32.86 9.35 -3.33
N ASP A 243 -33.17 8.80 -2.16
CA ASP A 243 -34.18 7.77 -2.03
C ASP A 243 -35.59 8.42 -1.88
N LYS A 244 -36.38 8.32 -2.95
CA LYS A 244 -37.75 8.85 -2.99
C LYS A 244 -38.71 8.19 -2.00
N GLY A 245 -38.42 6.94 -1.58
CA GLY A 245 -39.25 6.21 -0.63
C GLY A 245 -39.13 6.72 0.79
N VAL A 246 -37.94 7.20 1.14
CA VAL A 246 -37.61 7.67 2.48
C VAL A 246 -37.47 9.18 2.52
N ASN A 247 -37.47 9.81 1.34
CA ASN A 247 -37.28 11.25 1.13
C ASN A 247 -35.98 11.80 1.75
N GLN A 248 -34.89 11.01 1.66
CA GLN A 248 -33.58 11.36 2.21
C GLN A 248 -32.44 11.01 1.24
N LEU A 249 -31.28 11.67 1.46
CA LEU A 249 -30.04 11.39 0.77
C LEU A 249 -29.37 10.15 1.40
N VAL A 250 -29.14 9.14 0.60
CA VAL A 250 -28.56 7.85 1.02
C VAL A 250 -27.20 7.69 0.40
N THR A 251 -26.22 7.28 1.19
CA THR A 251 -24.87 6.98 0.71
C THR A 251 -24.78 5.54 0.26
N MET A 252 -24.35 5.31 -0.97
CA MET A 252 -24.10 3.98 -1.51
C MET A 252 -22.64 3.81 -1.86
N ALA A 253 -22.07 2.65 -1.55
CA ALA A 253 -20.75 2.27 -2.03
C ALA A 253 -20.82 1.90 -3.53
N SER A 254 -20.01 2.53 -4.36
CA SER A 254 -19.87 2.20 -5.76
C SER A 254 -18.50 1.59 -6.05
N PHE A 255 -18.48 0.55 -6.88
CA PHE A 255 -17.28 -0.13 -7.36
C PHE A 255 -16.94 0.24 -8.82
N ASP A 256 -17.33 1.43 -9.28
CA ASP A 256 -17.28 1.82 -10.69
C ASP A 256 -15.88 1.67 -11.33
N HIS A 257 -14.84 1.94 -10.58
CA HIS A 257 -13.45 1.87 -11.07
C HIS A 257 -12.66 0.68 -10.51
N PHE A 258 -13.30 -0.22 -9.76
CA PHE A 258 -12.62 -1.32 -9.06
C PHE A 258 -11.75 -2.18 -9.97
N VAL A 259 -12.28 -2.62 -11.10
CA VAL A 259 -11.57 -3.48 -12.06
C VAL A 259 -10.38 -2.73 -12.66
N GLN A 260 -10.53 -1.44 -12.97
CA GLN A 260 -9.47 -0.61 -13.53
C GLN A 260 -8.33 -0.43 -12.53
N ILE A 261 -8.63 -0.13 -11.27
CA ILE A 261 -7.64 0.01 -10.19
C ILE A 261 -6.88 -1.31 -10.03
N LEU A 262 -7.59 -2.42 -9.94
CA LEU A 262 -7.01 -3.75 -9.75
C LEU A 262 -6.10 -4.15 -10.92
N LEU A 263 -6.52 -3.90 -12.16
CA LEU A 263 -5.72 -4.18 -13.36
C LEU A 263 -4.43 -3.34 -13.38
N ILE A 264 -4.50 -2.05 -13.04
CA ILE A 264 -3.32 -1.19 -12.97
C ILE A 264 -2.36 -1.70 -11.89
N GLN A 265 -2.86 -2.08 -10.70
CA GLN A 265 -2.03 -2.65 -9.65
C GLN A 265 -1.34 -3.95 -10.09
N ILE A 266 -2.06 -4.86 -10.77
CA ILE A 266 -1.49 -6.12 -11.31
C ILE A 266 -0.39 -5.83 -12.34
N VAL A 267 -0.62 -4.87 -13.24
CA VAL A 267 0.41 -4.45 -14.22
C VAL A 267 1.63 -3.91 -13.51
N LEU A 268 1.47 -3.03 -12.53
CA LEU A 268 2.57 -2.49 -11.73
C LEU A 268 3.34 -3.59 -10.99
N ILE A 269 2.65 -4.54 -10.34
CA ILE A 269 3.24 -5.70 -9.69
C ILE A 269 4.11 -6.48 -10.68
N THR A 270 3.57 -6.77 -11.86
CA THR A 270 4.26 -7.52 -12.91
C THR A 270 5.52 -6.79 -13.38
N VAL A 271 5.43 -5.48 -13.59
CA VAL A 271 6.57 -4.64 -14.00
C VAL A 271 7.65 -4.63 -12.90
N PHE A 272 7.27 -4.36 -11.66
CA PHE A 272 8.24 -4.29 -10.56
C PHE A 272 8.92 -5.63 -10.29
N PHE A 273 8.18 -6.73 -10.25
CA PHE A 273 8.78 -8.07 -10.10
C PHE A 273 9.61 -8.45 -11.33
N GLY A 274 9.16 -8.14 -12.55
CA GLY A 274 9.88 -8.45 -13.78
C GLY A 274 11.24 -7.73 -13.85
N VAL A 275 11.26 -6.43 -13.55
CA VAL A 275 12.51 -5.66 -13.52
C VAL A 275 13.41 -6.12 -12.37
N ALA A 276 12.86 -6.37 -11.19
CA ALA A 276 13.62 -6.89 -10.05
C ALA A 276 14.27 -8.25 -10.38
N PHE A 277 13.53 -9.15 -11.00
CA PHE A 277 14.02 -10.45 -11.47
C PHE A 277 15.15 -10.31 -12.51
N TYR A 278 14.95 -9.44 -13.50
CA TYR A 278 15.96 -9.16 -14.51
C TYR A 278 17.27 -8.65 -13.90
N VAL A 279 17.16 -7.65 -13.01
CA VAL A 279 18.32 -7.07 -12.33
C VAL A 279 19.01 -8.10 -11.44
N PHE A 280 18.24 -8.92 -10.71
CA PHE A 280 18.81 -9.98 -9.87
C PHE A 280 19.58 -11.03 -10.68
N GLN A 281 19.11 -11.38 -11.87
CA GLN A 281 19.82 -12.32 -12.75
C GLN A 281 21.11 -11.74 -13.34
N LYS A 282 21.07 -10.48 -13.75
CA LYS A 282 22.19 -9.83 -14.49
C LYS A 282 23.24 -9.20 -13.59
N SER A 283 22.87 -8.78 -12.38
CA SER A 283 23.72 -8.01 -11.49
C SER A 283 24.30 -8.86 -10.37
N ASP A 284 25.61 -8.73 -10.16
CA ASP A 284 26.25 -9.14 -8.92
C ASP A 284 26.21 -7.98 -7.92
N MET A 285 25.28 -8.03 -6.99
CA MET A 285 25.06 -6.95 -6.02
C MET A 285 26.28 -6.69 -5.14
N ALA A 286 27.03 -7.76 -4.81
CA ALA A 286 28.21 -7.68 -3.95
C ALA A 286 29.35 -6.90 -4.63
N LYS A 287 29.51 -7.06 -5.95
CA LYS A 287 30.61 -6.44 -6.74
C LYS A 287 30.23 -5.09 -7.35
N ARG A 288 28.98 -4.63 -7.20
CA ARG A 288 28.54 -3.37 -7.79
C ARG A 288 29.24 -2.16 -7.15
N ASN A 289 29.83 -1.31 -7.97
CA ASN A 289 30.46 -0.06 -7.52
C ASN A 289 29.43 1.08 -7.39
N ASN A 290 28.45 1.15 -8.29
CA ASN A 290 27.43 2.20 -8.30
C ASN A 290 26.39 1.96 -7.19
N PHE A 291 25.84 3.05 -6.65
CA PHE A 291 24.82 3.02 -5.63
C PHE A 291 23.50 2.40 -6.15
N MET A 292 23.09 2.76 -7.38
CA MET A 292 21.95 2.16 -8.07
C MET A 292 22.38 1.41 -9.33
N TYR A 293 21.61 0.38 -9.71
CA TYR A 293 21.83 -0.39 -10.93
C TYR A 293 21.68 0.50 -12.19
N PHE A 294 20.68 1.34 -12.20
CA PHE A 294 20.46 2.31 -13.27
C PHE A 294 21.01 3.68 -12.86
N PRO A 295 22.07 4.19 -13.51
CA PRO A 295 22.67 5.48 -13.14
C PRO A 295 21.68 6.66 -13.21
N TRP A 296 20.77 6.65 -14.19
CA TRP A 296 19.77 7.71 -14.34
C TRP A 296 18.80 7.80 -13.13
N MET A 297 18.47 6.65 -12.51
CA MET A 297 17.64 6.63 -11.29
C MET A 297 18.39 7.27 -10.11
N GLU A 298 19.70 7.13 -10.04
CA GLU A 298 20.50 7.79 -9.00
C GLU A 298 20.42 9.31 -9.14
N HIS A 299 20.55 9.84 -10.37
CA HIS A 299 20.40 11.27 -10.64
C HIS A 299 18.99 11.77 -10.31
N LEU A 300 17.97 11.03 -10.73
CA LEU A 300 16.59 11.36 -10.45
C LEU A 300 16.33 11.39 -8.94
N PHE A 301 16.80 10.39 -8.20
CA PHE A 301 16.62 10.33 -6.75
C PHE A 301 17.33 11.47 -6.03
N VAL A 302 18.58 11.79 -6.41
CA VAL A 302 19.36 12.90 -5.83
C VAL A 302 18.69 14.26 -6.07
N TRP A 303 17.83 14.40 -7.09
CA TRP A 303 17.05 15.61 -7.34
C TRP A 303 15.67 15.58 -6.68
N VAL A 304 14.91 14.49 -6.83
CA VAL A 304 13.54 14.36 -6.34
C VAL A 304 13.47 14.43 -4.82
N PHE A 305 14.36 13.76 -4.11
CA PHE A 305 14.33 13.75 -2.65
C PHE A 305 14.50 15.15 -2.03
N PRO A 306 15.54 15.95 -2.39
CA PRO A 306 15.64 17.33 -1.94
C PRO A 306 14.46 18.20 -2.38
N PHE A 307 13.89 17.95 -3.58
CA PHE A 307 12.71 18.67 -4.03
C PHE A 307 11.52 18.45 -3.11
N CYS A 308 11.20 17.19 -2.76
CA CYS A 308 10.12 16.88 -1.84
C CYS A 308 10.32 17.51 -0.45
N VAL A 309 11.53 17.41 0.09
CA VAL A 309 11.85 18.02 1.40
C VAL A 309 11.73 19.56 1.34
N SER A 310 12.27 20.18 0.31
CA SER A 310 12.19 21.63 0.12
C SER A 310 10.76 22.08 -0.08
N LEU A 311 9.98 21.33 -0.87
CA LEU A 311 8.56 21.64 -1.11
C LEU A 311 7.77 21.57 0.21
N PHE A 312 7.99 20.53 1.01
CA PHE A 312 7.38 20.40 2.33
C PHE A 312 7.71 21.61 3.22
N VAL A 313 8.98 21.96 3.35
CA VAL A 313 9.43 23.09 4.20
C VAL A 313 8.89 24.41 3.71
N VAL A 314 8.89 24.68 2.40
CA VAL A 314 8.42 25.93 1.82
C VAL A 314 6.92 26.08 1.97
N VAL A 315 6.15 25.04 1.68
CA VAL A 315 4.68 25.08 1.72
C VAL A 315 4.13 25.07 3.15
N THR A 316 4.68 24.19 4.02
CA THR A 316 4.16 24.04 5.39
C THR A 316 4.87 24.93 6.40
N GLY A 317 6.20 25.05 6.31
CA GLY A 317 7.03 25.84 7.22
C GLY A 317 6.91 27.34 6.97
N PHE A 318 7.16 27.76 5.74
CA PHE A 318 7.07 29.18 5.36
C PHE A 318 5.68 29.62 4.90
N LYS A 319 4.72 28.67 4.79
CA LYS A 319 3.33 28.93 4.34
C LYS A 319 3.22 29.61 2.97
N ILE A 320 4.23 29.40 2.10
CA ILE A 320 4.21 29.93 0.73
C ILE A 320 3.41 28.95 -0.14
N GLN A 321 2.08 29.14 -0.16
CA GLN A 321 1.14 28.31 -0.92
C GLN A 321 0.84 28.97 -2.27
N SER A 322 1.79 28.86 -3.21
CA SER A 322 1.66 29.42 -4.55
C SER A 322 2.70 28.83 -5.50
N TYR A 323 2.60 29.11 -6.80
CA TYR A 323 3.61 28.73 -7.79
C TYR A 323 5.04 29.16 -7.40
N THR A 324 5.17 30.29 -6.72
CA THR A 324 6.47 30.76 -6.22
C THR A 324 7.10 29.80 -5.23
N GLY A 325 6.29 29.15 -4.37
CA GLY A 325 6.74 28.12 -3.46
C GLY A 325 7.30 26.88 -4.18
N GLY A 326 6.62 26.43 -5.24
CA GLY A 326 7.09 25.32 -6.07
C GLY A 326 8.41 25.65 -6.80
N ILE A 327 8.50 26.85 -7.36
CA ILE A 327 9.74 27.32 -8.03
C ILE A 327 10.90 27.41 -7.02
N LEU A 328 10.66 27.97 -5.84
CA LEU A 328 11.68 28.07 -4.79
C LEU A 328 12.19 26.69 -4.36
N ALA A 329 11.27 25.73 -4.17
CA ALA A 329 11.63 24.35 -3.85
C ALA A 329 12.48 23.70 -4.96
N ALA A 330 12.15 23.91 -6.23
CA ALA A 330 12.91 23.41 -7.37
C ALA A 330 14.32 24.02 -7.45
N VAL A 331 14.45 25.32 -7.19
CA VAL A 331 15.75 26.01 -7.14
C VAL A 331 16.64 25.45 -6.02
N ILE A 332 16.07 25.28 -4.81
CA ILE A 332 16.83 24.70 -3.68
C ILE A 332 17.26 23.25 -4.01
N ALA A 333 16.39 22.43 -4.57
CA ALA A 333 16.72 21.07 -4.99
C ALA A 333 17.85 21.04 -6.03
N THR A 334 17.80 21.93 -7.00
CA THR A 334 18.84 22.04 -8.04
C THR A 334 20.19 22.46 -7.48
N ILE A 335 20.21 23.37 -6.52
CA ILE A 335 21.45 23.77 -5.81
C ILE A 335 22.02 22.58 -5.03
N ILE A 336 21.19 21.85 -4.30
CA ILE A 336 21.62 20.67 -3.53
C ILE A 336 22.15 19.60 -4.49
N TYR A 337 21.46 19.32 -5.59
CA TYR A 337 21.92 18.39 -6.63
C TYR A 337 23.31 18.76 -7.16
N TYR A 338 23.51 20.01 -7.51
CA TYR A 338 24.81 20.50 -8.01
C TYR A 338 25.93 20.32 -6.99
N ILE A 339 25.67 20.62 -5.71
CA ILE A 339 26.66 20.44 -4.62
C ILE A 339 27.03 18.96 -4.46
N VAL A 340 26.04 18.05 -4.50
CA VAL A 340 26.26 16.61 -4.37
C VAL A 340 27.10 16.08 -5.55
N GLU A 341 26.74 16.45 -6.78
CA GLU A 341 27.46 16.06 -7.98
C GLU A 341 28.94 16.57 -7.98
N LYS A 342 29.16 17.81 -7.57
CA LYS A 342 30.48 18.38 -7.43
C LYS A 342 31.34 17.63 -6.41
N ARG A 343 30.73 17.24 -5.27
CA ARG A 343 31.44 16.43 -4.25
C ARG A 343 31.76 15.02 -4.77
N LYS A 344 30.84 14.41 -5.54
CA LYS A 344 31.06 13.09 -6.14
C LYS A 344 32.24 13.10 -7.12
N LYS A 345 32.30 14.11 -7.99
CA LYS A 345 33.44 14.29 -8.93
C LYS A 345 34.77 14.47 -8.21
N ARG A 346 34.82 15.23 -7.11
CA ARG A 346 36.07 15.43 -6.32
C ARG A 346 36.58 14.18 -5.61
N ARG A 347 35.69 13.20 -5.34
CA ARG A 347 36.06 11.92 -4.69
C ARG A 347 36.50 10.85 -5.71
N ALA A 348 36.23 11.07 -6.97
CA ALA A 348 36.58 10.16 -8.07
C ALA A 348 37.94 10.47 -8.69
N VAL A 349 38.53 11.63 -8.36
CA VAL A 349 39.90 12.04 -8.61
C VAL A 349 40.76 11.77 -7.38
#